data_f6d251fb30673e03cbe73906c3723d3a
#
_entry.id   f6d251fb30673e03cbe73906c3723d3a
#
_cell.length_a   1.000
_cell.length_b   1.000
_cell.length_c   1.000
_cell.angle_alpha   90.00
_cell.angle_beta   90.00
_cell.angle_gamma   90.00
#
_symmetry.space_group_name_H-M   'P 1'
#
loop_
_entity.id
_entity.type
_entity.pdbx_description
1 polymer ?
#
loop_
_entity_poly.entity_id
_entity_poly.type
_entity_poly.pdbx_seq_one_letter_code
_entity_poly.pdbx_strand_id
1 'polypeptide(L)'
;MKILKNFTIFFIILIGILIAETPKKHILMIGDSISILYGPYLKDFLKDTFDYRVKGNIKDAIINLDNPNGANAGNSRMILDYLEHCSGNEINFEDDIILLNCGLHDIKTDPVTGKKAINLAEYISNLDSIFNIILSLDKKLIWINSTPVNDSIHNSRQTGFYRFNNDVIKYNLAADSICKFYKIPVIDLYLYSNSFPVEAYSDHVHYKPQYSKLQAKFISDFLKNLYPDE
;
A
#
# COMPACT_ATOMS: atom_id res chain seq x y z
N MET A 1 -79.64 -16.48 -27.33
CA MET A 1 -78.60 -17.23 -26.63
C MET A 1 -77.28 -16.52 -26.88
N LYS A 2 -76.81 -15.67 -25.90
CA LYS A 2 -75.59 -14.87 -26.03
C LYS A 2 -74.49 -15.60 -25.23
N ILE A 3 -73.43 -16.00 -25.96
CA ILE A 3 -72.24 -16.63 -25.34
C ILE A 3 -71.34 -15.50 -24.87
N LEU A 4 -71.18 -15.36 -23.55
CA LEU A 4 -70.19 -14.50 -22.94
C LEU A 4 -68.83 -15.21 -23.02
N LYS A 5 -67.86 -14.62 -23.73
CA LYS A 5 -66.47 -15.06 -23.67
C LYS A 5 -65.78 -14.32 -22.54
N ASN A 6 -65.40 -15.08 -21.49
CA ASN A 6 -64.56 -14.59 -20.41
C ASN A 6 -63.11 -14.45 -20.93
N PHE A 7 -62.62 -13.25 -20.99
CA PHE A 7 -61.22 -12.96 -21.23
C PHE A 7 -60.53 -12.84 -19.84
N THR A 8 -59.74 -13.80 -19.49
CA THR A 8 -58.90 -13.76 -18.29
C THR A 8 -57.59 -13.06 -18.68
N ILE A 9 -57.41 -11.83 -18.22
CA ILE A 9 -56.12 -11.09 -18.40
C ILE A 9 -55.17 -11.57 -17.34
N PHE A 10 -54.08 -12.26 -17.72
CA PHE A 10 -52.98 -12.63 -16.85
C PHE A 10 -52.06 -11.39 -16.74
N PHE A 11 -52.03 -10.76 -15.56
CA PHE A 11 -51.06 -9.72 -15.23
C PHE A 11 -49.78 -10.41 -14.74
N ILE A 12 -48.74 -10.43 -15.59
CA ILE A 12 -47.39 -10.86 -15.16
C ILE A 12 -46.75 -9.66 -14.47
N ILE A 13 -46.68 -9.69 -13.15
CA ILE A 13 -45.88 -8.72 -12.36
C ILE A 13 -44.43 -9.15 -12.48
N LEU A 14 -43.66 -8.42 -13.32
CA LEU A 14 -42.20 -8.56 -13.36
C LEU A 14 -41.63 -7.83 -12.16
N ILE A 15 -41.33 -8.58 -11.08
CA ILE A 15 -40.59 -8.06 -9.93
C ILE A 15 -39.12 -7.96 -10.36
N GLY A 16 -38.71 -6.78 -10.79
CA GLY A 16 -37.31 -6.45 -10.97
C GLY A 16 -36.64 -6.44 -9.59
N ILE A 17 -35.83 -7.46 -9.30
CA ILE A 17 -34.94 -7.44 -8.15
C ILE A 17 -33.89 -6.40 -8.47
N LEU A 18 -34.01 -5.20 -7.90
CA LEU A 18 -32.88 -4.25 -7.82
C LEU A 18 -31.84 -4.91 -6.92
N ILE A 19 -30.81 -5.50 -7.51
CA ILE A 19 -29.62 -5.88 -6.79
C ILE A 19 -28.94 -4.55 -6.48
N ALA A 20 -29.09 -4.02 -5.27
CA ALA A 20 -28.29 -2.90 -4.81
C ALA A 20 -26.84 -3.38 -4.77
N GLU A 21 -25.98 -2.80 -5.61
CA GLU A 21 -24.54 -3.03 -5.51
C GLU A 21 -24.10 -2.59 -4.11
N THR A 22 -23.44 -3.49 -3.38
CA THR A 22 -22.80 -3.12 -2.12
C THR A 22 -21.75 -2.05 -2.41
N PRO A 23 -21.71 -0.95 -1.63
CA PRO A 23 -20.70 0.09 -1.85
C PRO A 23 -19.31 -0.52 -1.67
N LYS A 24 -18.41 -0.23 -2.62
CA LYS A 24 -17.02 -0.70 -2.56
C LYS A 24 -16.32 -0.11 -1.34
N LYS A 25 -15.48 -0.89 -0.69
CA LYS A 25 -14.60 -0.38 0.36
C LYS A 25 -13.51 0.50 -0.24
N HIS A 26 -13.18 1.56 0.47
CA HIS A 26 -12.14 2.49 0.08
C HIS A 26 -10.79 2.07 0.66
N ILE A 27 -9.77 2.07 -0.18
CA ILE A 27 -8.38 1.75 0.18
C ILE A 27 -7.53 3.00 0.01
N LEU A 28 -6.85 3.41 1.09
CA LEU A 28 -5.78 4.41 1.05
C LEU A 28 -4.42 3.72 1.12
N MET A 29 -3.57 3.94 0.11
CA MET A 29 -2.17 3.56 0.13
C MET A 29 -1.31 4.70 0.68
N ILE A 30 -0.57 4.43 1.74
CA ILE A 30 0.49 5.28 2.30
C ILE A 30 1.80 4.51 2.16
N GLY A 31 2.65 4.90 1.22
CA GLY A 31 3.90 4.18 0.96
C GLY A 31 4.92 5.02 0.20
N ASP A 32 6.06 4.43 -0.05
CA ASP A 32 7.18 5.08 -0.74
C ASP A 32 7.06 5.03 -2.27
N SER A 33 8.16 5.31 -2.97
CA SER A 33 8.23 5.32 -4.44
C SER A 33 7.91 3.99 -5.11
N ILE A 34 8.12 2.86 -4.43
CA ILE A 34 7.75 1.54 -4.95
C ILE A 34 6.23 1.44 -5.09
N SER A 35 5.50 1.94 -4.08
CA SER A 35 4.04 1.97 -4.11
C SER A 35 3.47 2.86 -5.22
N ILE A 36 4.16 3.93 -5.56
CA ILE A 36 3.79 4.81 -6.68
C ILE A 36 3.91 4.07 -8.01
N LEU A 37 4.94 3.25 -8.17
CA LEU A 37 5.19 2.52 -9.42
C LEU A 37 4.22 1.36 -9.64
N TYR A 38 3.86 0.60 -8.61
CA TYR A 38 2.87 -0.46 -8.74
C TYR A 38 1.42 0.05 -8.62
N GLY A 39 1.21 1.21 -8.01
CA GLY A 39 -0.12 1.76 -7.68
C GLY A 39 -1.09 1.83 -8.86
N PRO A 40 -0.72 2.34 -10.05
CA PRO A 40 -1.60 2.37 -11.22
C PRO A 40 -2.12 0.99 -11.64
N TYR A 41 -1.26 -0.03 -11.59
CA TYR A 41 -1.64 -1.42 -11.89
C TYR A 41 -2.53 -1.99 -10.78
N LEU A 42 -2.22 -1.68 -9.52
CA LEU A 42 -3.03 -2.12 -8.38
C LEU A 42 -4.43 -1.55 -8.47
N LYS A 43 -4.56 -0.26 -8.78
CA LYS A 43 -5.86 0.39 -9.02
C LYS A 43 -6.66 -0.32 -10.10
N ASP A 44 -6.04 -0.69 -11.22
CA ASP A 44 -6.71 -1.41 -12.31
C ASP A 44 -7.15 -2.82 -11.90
N PHE A 45 -6.32 -3.55 -11.14
CA PHE A 45 -6.68 -4.88 -10.64
C PHE A 45 -7.79 -4.86 -9.57
N LEU A 46 -7.95 -3.75 -8.85
CA LEU A 46 -8.91 -3.61 -7.75
C LEU A 46 -10.22 -2.91 -8.18
N LYS A 47 -10.28 -2.30 -9.35
CA LYS A 47 -11.34 -1.38 -9.77
C LYS A 47 -12.78 -1.92 -9.66
N ASP A 48 -12.96 -3.23 -9.77
CA ASP A 48 -14.28 -3.86 -9.70
C ASP A 48 -14.70 -4.20 -8.26
N THR A 49 -13.73 -4.22 -7.32
CA THR A 49 -13.91 -4.70 -5.93
C THR A 49 -13.72 -3.57 -4.91
N PHE A 50 -12.74 -2.68 -5.14
CA PHE A 50 -12.34 -1.63 -4.20
C PHE A 50 -12.16 -0.29 -4.91
N ASP A 51 -12.39 0.81 -4.17
CA ASP A 51 -11.97 2.15 -4.57
C ASP A 51 -10.59 2.44 -3.98
N TYR A 52 -9.58 2.51 -4.85
CA TYR A 52 -8.18 2.68 -4.48
C TYR A 52 -7.69 4.11 -4.73
N ARG A 53 -7.08 4.71 -3.72
CA ARG A 53 -6.36 5.97 -3.82
C ARG A 53 -5.03 5.93 -3.07
N VAL A 54 -4.16 6.89 -3.35
CA VAL A 54 -2.88 7.08 -2.67
C VAL A 54 -2.90 8.34 -1.82
N LYS A 55 -2.04 8.41 -0.81
CA LYS A 55 -1.77 9.63 -0.06
C LYS A 55 -1.24 10.71 -1.01
N GLY A 56 -1.80 11.92 -0.94
CA GLY A 56 -1.27 13.09 -1.67
C GLY A 56 -1.31 12.97 -3.20
N ASN A 57 -0.45 13.73 -3.87
CA ASN A 57 -0.47 13.88 -5.32
C ASN A 57 0.63 13.05 -6.00
N ILE A 58 0.23 12.18 -6.93
CA ILE A 58 1.16 11.34 -7.71
C ILE A 58 2.09 12.19 -8.60
N LYS A 59 1.57 13.28 -9.21
CA LYS A 59 2.35 14.11 -10.12
C LYS A 59 3.56 14.75 -9.44
N ASP A 60 3.44 15.09 -8.15
CA ASP A 60 4.54 15.67 -7.39
C ASP A 60 5.59 14.60 -7.04
N ALA A 61 5.16 13.37 -6.78
CA ALA A 61 6.03 12.26 -6.41
C ALA A 61 6.89 11.75 -7.57
N ILE A 62 6.34 11.70 -8.80
CA ILE A 62 7.05 11.19 -9.97
C ILE A 62 8.15 12.13 -10.51
N ILE A 63 8.20 13.40 -10.07
CA ILE A 63 9.25 14.34 -10.44
C ILE A 63 10.61 13.81 -10.00
N ASN A 64 10.67 13.28 -8.78
CA ASN A 64 11.88 12.64 -8.24
C ASN A 64 11.46 11.57 -7.23
N LEU A 65 11.54 10.31 -7.62
CA LEU A 65 11.14 9.18 -6.79
C LEU A 65 12.01 8.98 -5.54
N ASP A 66 13.25 9.50 -5.52
CA ASP A 66 14.12 9.44 -4.34
C ASP A 66 13.81 10.51 -3.29
N ASN A 67 13.02 11.52 -3.65
CA ASN A 67 12.64 12.60 -2.76
C ASN A 67 11.19 12.43 -2.27
N PRO A 68 10.97 12.28 -0.96
CA PRO A 68 9.62 12.19 -0.39
C PRO A 68 8.83 13.48 -0.65
N ASN A 69 7.84 13.37 -1.55
CA ASN A 69 6.93 14.47 -1.88
C ASN A 69 5.60 13.92 -2.41
N GLY A 70 4.52 14.66 -2.22
CA GLY A 70 3.19 14.26 -2.71
C GLY A 70 2.78 12.87 -2.22
N ALA A 71 2.62 11.93 -3.15
CA ALA A 71 2.23 10.55 -2.85
C ALA A 71 3.36 9.70 -2.24
N ASN A 72 4.65 10.09 -2.40
CA ASN A 72 5.76 9.43 -1.74
C ASN A 72 5.79 9.79 -0.25
N ALA A 73 5.42 8.85 0.61
CA ALA A 73 5.28 9.08 2.06
C ALA A 73 6.63 9.15 2.80
N GLY A 74 7.73 8.73 2.17
CA GLY A 74 9.07 8.81 2.74
C GLY A 74 9.38 7.80 3.82
N ASN A 75 10.01 8.25 4.90
CA ASN A 75 10.38 7.43 6.04
C ASN A 75 9.26 7.35 7.12
N SER A 76 9.45 6.50 8.11
CA SER A 76 8.48 6.27 9.19
C SER A 76 8.13 7.54 9.98
N ARG A 77 9.12 8.44 10.20
CA ARG A 77 8.87 9.70 10.90
C ARG A 77 7.96 10.64 10.10
N MET A 78 8.18 10.75 8.80
CA MET A 78 7.33 11.56 7.91
C MET A 78 5.90 11.05 7.84
N ILE A 79 5.70 9.73 7.88
CA ILE A 79 4.37 9.12 7.94
C ILE A 79 3.70 9.44 9.29
N LEU A 80 4.43 9.33 10.39
CA LEU A 80 3.92 9.67 11.72
C LEU A 80 3.49 11.14 11.77
N ASP A 81 4.33 12.07 11.33
CA ASP A 81 4.04 13.50 11.28
C ASP A 81 2.78 13.80 10.43
N TYR A 82 2.63 13.10 9.29
CA TYR A 82 1.43 13.21 8.45
C TYR A 82 0.17 12.74 9.18
N LEU A 83 0.21 11.61 9.85
CA LEU A 83 -0.95 11.06 10.58
C LEU A 83 -1.30 11.91 11.81
N GLU A 84 -0.31 12.40 12.55
CA GLU A 84 -0.50 13.32 13.67
C GLU A 84 -1.17 14.63 13.21
N HIS A 85 -0.73 15.17 12.06
CA HIS A 85 -1.36 16.36 11.47
C HIS A 85 -2.80 16.09 11.04
N CYS A 86 -3.08 14.93 10.44
CA CYS A 86 -4.42 14.53 10.03
C CYS A 86 -5.34 14.36 11.24
N SER A 87 -4.91 13.68 12.29
CA SER A 87 -5.71 13.44 13.49
C SER A 87 -5.99 14.73 14.28
N GLY A 88 -5.04 15.67 14.29
CA GLY A 88 -5.19 16.96 14.96
C GLY A 88 -6.14 17.95 14.26
N ASN A 89 -6.42 17.77 12.97
CA ASN A 89 -7.26 18.67 12.16
C ASN A 89 -8.63 18.08 11.79
N GLU A 90 -9.12 17.08 12.52
CA GLU A 90 -10.41 16.39 12.23
C GLU A 90 -10.46 15.80 10.81
N ILE A 91 -9.31 15.55 10.18
CA ILE A 91 -9.27 14.88 8.88
C ILE A 91 -9.70 13.43 9.10
N ASN A 92 -10.97 13.19 8.89
CA ASN A 92 -11.52 11.85 8.93
C ASN A 92 -11.07 11.11 7.66
N PHE A 93 -10.28 10.05 7.82
CA PHE A 93 -10.03 9.15 6.71
C PHE A 93 -11.35 8.48 6.35
N GLU A 94 -11.89 8.79 5.18
CA GLU A 94 -13.08 8.12 4.65
C GLU A 94 -12.80 6.66 4.25
N ASP A 95 -11.51 6.32 4.16
CA ASP A 95 -11.08 4.99 3.74
C ASP A 95 -11.30 3.95 4.83
N ASP A 96 -11.71 2.75 4.42
CA ASP A 96 -11.97 1.60 5.30
C ASP A 96 -10.68 0.84 5.63
N ILE A 97 -9.76 0.81 4.65
CA ILE A 97 -8.54 0.02 4.67
C ILE A 97 -7.35 0.93 4.38
N ILE A 98 -6.34 0.87 5.24
CA ILE A 98 -5.05 1.53 5.03
C ILE A 98 -4.03 0.46 4.63
N LEU A 99 -3.46 0.58 3.44
CA LEU A 99 -2.25 -0.14 3.04
C LEU A 99 -1.05 0.71 3.42
N LEU A 100 -0.14 0.17 4.21
CA LEU A 100 0.99 0.92 4.75
C LEU A 100 2.32 0.25 4.42
N ASN A 101 3.27 1.06 3.96
CA ASN A 101 4.66 0.65 3.75
C ASN A 101 5.62 1.80 4.08
N CYS A 102 6.71 1.50 4.75
CA CYS A 102 7.93 2.32 4.83
C CYS A 102 9.13 1.43 5.19
N GLY A 103 10.33 1.98 5.07
CA GLY A 103 11.58 1.27 5.37
C GLY A 103 12.72 1.71 4.47
N LEU A 104 12.52 1.76 3.14
CA LEU A 104 13.60 2.12 2.21
C LEU A 104 14.14 3.54 2.41
N HIS A 105 13.32 4.49 2.88
CA HIS A 105 13.78 5.82 3.24
C HIS A 105 14.40 5.86 4.64
N ASP A 106 13.97 4.99 5.54
CA ASP A 106 14.50 4.87 6.91
C ASP A 106 15.94 4.36 6.91
N ILE A 107 16.23 3.35 6.09
CA ILE A 107 17.56 2.73 6.00
C ILE A 107 18.58 3.53 5.16
N LYS A 108 18.21 4.70 4.61
CA LYS A 108 19.19 5.56 3.94
C LYS A 108 20.35 5.83 4.88
N THR A 109 21.54 5.41 4.48
CA THR A 109 22.75 5.47 5.30
C THR A 109 23.67 6.55 4.79
N ASP A 110 24.01 7.49 5.64
CA ASP A 110 24.96 8.55 5.35
C ASP A 110 26.35 7.96 5.05
N PRO A 111 26.97 8.28 3.91
CA PRO A 111 28.24 7.66 3.48
C PRO A 111 29.44 8.02 4.39
N VAL A 112 29.38 9.16 5.10
CA VAL A 112 30.47 9.66 5.93
C VAL A 112 30.37 9.13 7.35
N THR A 113 29.18 9.22 7.94
CA THR A 113 28.95 8.88 9.34
C THR A 113 28.47 7.45 9.58
N GLY A 114 28.00 6.77 8.52
CA GLY A 114 27.36 5.46 8.63
C GLY A 114 25.99 5.47 9.34
N LYS A 115 25.49 6.64 9.69
CA LYS A 115 24.18 6.75 10.38
C LYS A 115 23.04 6.57 9.40
N LYS A 116 21.99 5.88 9.85
CA LYS A 116 20.74 5.76 9.10
C LYS A 116 19.87 7.00 9.28
N ALA A 117 19.04 7.29 8.28
CA ALA A 117 18.07 8.38 8.35
C ALA A 117 17.14 8.23 9.57
N ILE A 118 16.65 7.01 9.79
CA ILE A 118 15.93 6.61 11.00
C ILE A 118 16.58 5.34 11.52
N ASN A 119 17.08 5.34 12.74
CA ASN A 119 17.66 4.13 13.34
C ASN A 119 16.57 3.10 13.71
N LEU A 120 16.96 1.85 13.91
CA LEU A 120 16.00 0.77 14.10
C LEU A 120 15.08 0.96 15.33
N ALA A 121 15.62 1.49 16.44
CA ALA A 121 14.81 1.72 17.63
C ALA A 121 13.77 2.82 17.42
N GLU A 122 14.14 3.88 16.75
CA GLU A 122 13.24 4.96 16.36
C GLU A 122 12.18 4.47 15.34
N TYR A 123 12.59 3.66 14.36
CA TYR A 123 11.66 3.03 13.40
C TYR A 123 10.58 2.21 14.11
N ILE A 124 10.97 1.37 15.07
CA ILE A 124 10.05 0.59 15.90
C ILE A 124 9.07 1.50 16.65
N SER A 125 9.56 2.55 17.29
CA SER A 125 8.73 3.51 18.03
C SER A 125 7.77 4.25 17.10
N ASN A 126 8.24 4.65 15.92
CA ASN A 126 7.39 5.32 14.92
C ASN A 126 6.28 4.39 14.44
N LEU A 127 6.59 3.12 14.12
CA LEU A 127 5.58 2.15 13.67
C LEU A 127 4.54 1.87 14.77
N ASP A 128 4.96 1.73 16.02
CA ASP A 128 4.05 1.55 17.15
C ASP A 128 3.06 2.72 17.24
N SER A 129 3.56 3.96 17.15
CA SER A 129 2.72 5.16 17.16
C SER A 129 1.78 5.23 15.94
N ILE A 130 2.29 4.97 14.74
CA ILE A 130 1.51 4.95 13.49
C ILE A 130 0.36 3.94 13.58
N PHE A 131 0.66 2.71 14.03
CA PHE A 131 -0.34 1.66 14.14
C PHE A 131 -1.42 2.01 15.17
N ASN A 132 -1.02 2.54 16.33
CA ASN A 132 -1.95 3.01 17.34
C ASN A 132 -2.88 4.11 16.79
N ILE A 133 -2.35 5.10 16.06
CA ILE A 133 -3.19 6.15 15.45
C ILE A 133 -4.21 5.54 14.49
N ILE A 134 -3.77 4.71 13.55
CA ILE A 134 -4.66 4.13 12.52
C ILE A 134 -5.73 3.25 13.17
N LEU A 135 -5.35 2.40 14.12
CA LEU A 135 -6.29 1.50 14.81
C LEU A 135 -7.27 2.26 15.71
N SER A 136 -6.85 3.38 16.33
CA SER A 136 -7.74 4.23 17.13
C SER A 136 -8.85 4.91 16.31
N LEU A 137 -8.65 5.03 14.99
CA LEU A 137 -9.64 5.54 14.03
C LEU A 137 -10.57 4.45 13.49
N ASP A 138 -10.54 3.25 14.06
CA ASP A 138 -11.32 2.07 13.65
C ASP A 138 -11.09 1.66 12.17
N LYS A 139 -9.86 1.90 11.66
CA LYS A 139 -9.48 1.52 10.29
C LYS A 139 -8.81 0.16 10.26
N LYS A 140 -9.03 -0.59 9.16
CA LYS A 140 -8.30 -1.82 8.91
C LYS A 140 -6.91 -1.45 8.40
N LEU A 141 -5.87 -1.97 9.04
CA LEU A 141 -4.48 -1.78 8.63
C LEU A 141 -3.93 -3.06 8.03
N ILE A 142 -3.26 -2.95 6.88
CA ILE A 142 -2.50 -4.01 6.24
C ILE A 142 -1.10 -3.48 5.97
N TRP A 143 -0.10 -4.19 6.47
CA TRP A 143 1.30 -3.87 6.27
C TRP A 143 1.84 -4.51 4.98
N ILE A 144 2.69 -3.77 4.25
CA ILE A 144 3.41 -4.29 3.08
C ILE A 144 4.91 -4.16 3.36
N ASN A 145 5.64 -5.28 3.33
CA ASN A 145 7.09 -5.27 3.55
C ASN A 145 7.83 -4.52 2.44
N SER A 146 8.91 -3.83 2.83
CA SER A 146 9.82 -3.16 1.89
C SER A 146 10.51 -4.18 0.99
N THR A 147 10.64 -3.84 -0.28
CA THR A 147 11.25 -4.71 -1.30
C THR A 147 12.76 -4.81 -1.15
N PRO A 148 13.41 -5.86 -1.69
CA PRO A 148 14.86 -6.02 -1.69
C PRO A 148 15.60 -4.85 -2.35
N VAL A 149 16.81 -4.58 -1.88
CA VAL A 149 17.79 -3.68 -2.50
C VAL A 149 18.95 -4.52 -3.00
N ASN A 150 19.40 -4.27 -4.23
CA ASN A 150 20.68 -4.80 -4.70
C ASN A 150 21.79 -3.84 -4.29
N ASP A 151 22.58 -4.21 -3.28
CA ASP A 151 23.63 -3.38 -2.69
C ASP A 151 24.61 -2.86 -3.74
N SER A 152 25.05 -3.71 -4.67
CA SER A 152 26.03 -3.34 -5.70
C SER A 152 25.45 -2.33 -6.68
N ILE A 153 24.22 -2.54 -7.16
CA ILE A 153 23.55 -1.62 -8.07
C ILE A 153 23.27 -0.30 -7.35
N HIS A 154 22.72 -0.35 -6.13
CA HIS A 154 22.34 0.85 -5.40
C HIS A 154 23.58 1.71 -5.06
N ASN A 155 24.57 1.11 -4.41
CA ASN A 155 25.67 1.85 -3.83
C ASN A 155 26.71 2.31 -4.89
N SER A 156 26.67 1.78 -6.12
CA SER A 156 27.49 2.28 -7.25
C SER A 156 26.95 3.57 -7.88
N ARG A 157 25.71 4.00 -7.58
CA ARG A 157 25.01 5.10 -8.29
C ARG A 157 25.24 6.49 -7.71
N GLN A 158 26.09 6.68 -6.70
CA GLN A 158 26.39 7.99 -6.10
C GLN A 158 25.16 8.84 -5.75
N THR A 159 24.16 8.20 -5.16
CA THR A 159 22.88 8.86 -4.79
C THR A 159 22.98 9.80 -3.59
N GLY A 160 24.19 9.97 -3.02
CA GLY A 160 24.40 10.75 -1.79
C GLY A 160 24.09 9.98 -0.50
N PHE A 161 23.64 8.73 -0.60
CA PHE A 161 23.39 7.82 0.52
C PHE A 161 23.54 6.36 0.07
N TYR A 162 23.77 5.48 1.02
CA TYR A 162 23.81 4.03 0.80
C TYR A 162 22.50 3.37 1.28
N ARG A 163 22.19 2.20 0.72
CA ARG A 163 21.21 1.23 1.23
C ARG A 163 21.83 -0.16 1.20
N PHE A 164 21.50 -0.97 2.18
CA PHE A 164 21.99 -2.36 2.28
C PHE A 164 20.80 -3.31 2.47
N ASN A 165 20.76 -4.39 1.70
CA ASN A 165 19.67 -5.35 1.79
C ASN A 165 19.55 -6.00 3.18
N ASN A 166 20.68 -6.17 3.87
CA ASN A 166 20.66 -6.66 5.24
C ASN A 166 19.92 -5.72 6.22
N ASP A 167 19.89 -4.42 5.93
CA ASP A 167 19.11 -3.47 6.70
C ASP A 167 17.61 -3.58 6.34
N VAL A 168 17.27 -3.79 5.05
CA VAL A 168 15.87 -4.08 4.65
C VAL A 168 15.33 -5.27 5.42
N ILE A 169 16.10 -6.37 5.48
CA ILE A 169 15.70 -7.58 6.22
C ILE A 169 15.45 -7.26 7.69
N LYS A 170 16.38 -6.54 8.35
CA LYS A 170 16.24 -6.19 9.77
C LYS A 170 15.01 -5.32 10.05
N TYR A 171 14.74 -4.33 9.20
CA TYR A 171 13.60 -3.44 9.37
C TYR A 171 12.27 -4.15 9.07
N ASN A 172 12.21 -5.01 8.05
CA ASN A 172 11.06 -5.86 7.81
C ASN A 172 10.78 -6.79 8.99
N LEU A 173 11.78 -7.48 9.53
CA LEU A 173 11.62 -8.35 10.72
C LEU A 173 11.10 -7.58 11.95
N ALA A 174 11.56 -6.35 12.15
CA ALA A 174 11.04 -5.49 13.21
C ALA A 174 9.57 -5.12 12.98
N ALA A 175 9.22 -4.72 11.75
CA ALA A 175 7.84 -4.42 11.37
C ALA A 175 6.93 -5.65 11.54
N ASP A 176 7.36 -6.83 11.07
CA ASP A 176 6.61 -8.08 11.21
C ASP A 176 6.34 -8.42 12.68
N SER A 177 7.31 -8.16 13.57
CA SER A 177 7.15 -8.38 15.00
C SER A 177 6.07 -7.48 15.61
N ILE A 178 6.02 -6.22 15.19
CA ILE A 178 4.99 -5.26 15.62
C ILE A 178 3.64 -5.64 15.00
N CYS A 179 3.60 -5.97 13.71
CA CYS A 179 2.38 -6.44 13.05
C CYS A 179 1.77 -7.66 13.75
N LYS A 180 2.62 -8.61 14.15
CA LYS A 180 2.19 -9.79 14.93
C LYS A 180 1.59 -9.40 16.27
N PHE A 181 2.17 -8.44 16.99
CA PHE A 181 1.66 -7.94 18.27
C PHE A 181 0.25 -7.34 18.11
N TYR A 182 0.04 -6.50 17.08
CA TYR A 182 -1.24 -5.86 16.78
C TYR A 182 -2.20 -6.73 15.95
N LYS A 183 -1.80 -7.95 15.55
CA LYS A 183 -2.55 -8.86 14.67
C LYS A 183 -2.87 -8.23 13.30
N ILE A 184 -1.95 -7.43 12.79
CA ILE A 184 -2.07 -6.79 11.47
C ILE A 184 -1.63 -7.78 10.40
N PRO A 185 -2.44 -7.98 9.33
CA PRO A 185 -2.06 -8.79 8.17
C PRO A 185 -0.83 -8.19 7.48
N VAL A 186 0.08 -9.07 7.02
CA VAL A 186 1.32 -8.68 6.33
C VAL A 186 1.33 -9.24 4.91
N ILE A 187 1.59 -8.37 3.94
CA ILE A 187 1.90 -8.75 2.55
C ILE A 187 3.42 -8.82 2.43
N ASP A 188 3.97 -10.03 2.33
CA ASP A 188 5.42 -10.22 2.20
C ASP A 188 5.88 -9.92 0.76
N LEU A 189 5.87 -8.62 0.43
CA LEU A 189 6.33 -8.13 -0.87
C LEU A 189 7.86 -8.27 -1.00
N TYR A 190 8.60 -8.36 0.13
CA TYR A 190 10.03 -8.64 0.13
C TYR A 190 10.31 -10.01 -0.47
N LEU A 191 9.72 -11.05 0.10
CA LEU A 191 9.94 -12.43 -0.35
C LEU A 191 9.51 -12.62 -1.81
N TYR A 192 8.35 -12.07 -2.18
CA TYR A 192 7.87 -12.13 -3.55
C TYR A 192 8.82 -11.45 -4.53
N SER A 193 9.27 -10.22 -4.24
CA SER A 193 10.16 -9.46 -5.13
C SER A 193 11.59 -10.01 -5.15
N ASN A 194 12.03 -10.69 -4.09
CA ASN A 194 13.35 -11.33 -4.01
C ASN A 194 13.51 -12.51 -5.00
N SER A 195 12.40 -13.03 -5.54
CA SER A 195 12.41 -14.02 -6.60
C SER A 195 12.69 -13.43 -7.99
N PHE A 196 12.68 -12.12 -8.15
CA PHE A 196 12.90 -11.47 -9.44
C PHE A 196 14.38 -11.48 -9.84
N PRO A 197 14.67 -11.59 -11.14
CA PRO A 197 16.05 -11.51 -11.62
C PRO A 197 16.62 -10.09 -11.44
N VAL A 198 17.95 -9.96 -11.47
CA VAL A 198 18.63 -8.67 -11.30
C VAL A 198 18.22 -7.63 -12.35
N GLU A 199 17.87 -8.07 -13.54
CA GLU A 199 17.38 -7.24 -14.65
C GLU A 199 15.99 -6.65 -14.39
N ALA A 200 15.34 -7.05 -13.31
CA ALA A 200 14.05 -6.49 -12.90
C ALA A 200 14.15 -5.01 -12.48
N TYR A 201 15.31 -4.58 -12.01
CA TYR A 201 15.53 -3.20 -11.63
C TYR A 201 15.58 -2.28 -12.86
N SER A 202 14.90 -1.12 -12.77
CA SER A 202 14.98 -0.04 -13.76
C SER A 202 16.11 0.93 -13.45
N ASP A 203 16.42 1.09 -12.16
CA ASP A 203 17.51 1.93 -11.66
C ASP A 203 18.16 1.27 -10.43
N HIS A 204 18.53 2.04 -9.41
CA HIS A 204 19.23 1.55 -8.22
C HIS A 204 18.33 0.84 -7.19
N VAL A 205 16.98 1.01 -7.27
CA VAL A 205 16.04 0.43 -6.30
C VAL A 205 14.65 0.16 -6.88
N HIS A 206 14.29 0.88 -7.95
CA HIS A 206 12.96 0.77 -8.56
C HIS A 206 12.89 -0.36 -9.57
N TYR A 207 11.67 -0.90 -9.76
CA TYR A 207 11.44 -2.01 -10.68
C TYR A 207 10.91 -1.53 -12.03
N LYS A 208 11.23 -2.29 -13.09
CA LYS A 208 10.66 -2.08 -14.42
C LYS A 208 9.15 -2.31 -14.41
N PRO A 209 8.38 -1.67 -15.33
CA PRO A 209 6.91 -1.71 -15.33
C PRO A 209 6.29 -3.11 -15.24
N GLN A 210 6.86 -4.10 -15.93
CA GLN A 210 6.34 -5.47 -15.89
C GLN A 210 6.45 -6.10 -14.49
N TYR A 211 7.51 -5.81 -13.72
CA TYR A 211 7.68 -6.32 -12.36
C TYR A 211 6.83 -5.55 -11.35
N SER A 212 6.68 -4.22 -11.52
CA SER A 212 5.72 -3.44 -10.75
C SER A 212 4.29 -3.95 -10.96
N LYS A 213 3.93 -4.37 -12.18
CA LYS A 213 2.64 -5.00 -12.46
C LYS A 213 2.48 -6.36 -11.74
N LEU A 214 3.55 -7.17 -11.66
CA LEU A 214 3.53 -8.42 -10.91
C LEU A 214 3.37 -8.18 -9.39
N GLN A 215 4.05 -7.18 -8.82
CA GLN A 215 3.88 -6.75 -7.43
C GLN A 215 2.44 -6.33 -7.16
N ALA A 216 1.85 -5.51 -8.04
CA ALA A 216 0.46 -5.10 -7.94
C ALA A 216 -0.52 -6.29 -7.98
N LYS A 217 -0.26 -7.27 -8.86
CA LYS A 217 -1.09 -8.49 -8.94
C LYS A 217 -1.03 -9.29 -7.64
N PHE A 218 0.17 -9.48 -7.09
CA PHE A 218 0.38 -10.18 -5.82
C PHE A 218 -0.38 -9.51 -4.67
N ILE A 219 -0.30 -8.17 -4.56
CA ILE A 219 -1.03 -7.39 -3.55
C ILE A 219 -2.55 -7.53 -3.76
N SER A 220 -3.02 -7.42 -5.02
CA SER A 220 -4.45 -7.54 -5.35
C SER A 220 -5.01 -8.92 -4.99
N ASP A 221 -4.25 -9.98 -5.27
CA ASP A 221 -4.68 -11.34 -4.94
C ASP A 221 -4.78 -11.55 -3.42
N PHE A 222 -3.83 -11.01 -2.66
CA PHE A 222 -3.90 -11.04 -1.20
C PHE A 222 -5.16 -10.34 -0.67
N LEU A 223 -5.45 -9.14 -1.17
CA LEU A 223 -6.61 -8.36 -0.75
C LEU A 223 -7.93 -9.07 -1.08
N LYS A 224 -8.08 -9.61 -2.28
CA LYS A 224 -9.26 -10.35 -2.70
C LYS A 224 -9.45 -11.65 -1.91
N ASN A 225 -8.37 -12.30 -1.50
CA ASN A 225 -8.46 -13.48 -0.62
C ASN A 225 -8.81 -13.10 0.83
N LEU A 226 -8.37 -11.92 1.30
CA LEU A 226 -8.69 -11.44 2.64
C LEU A 226 -10.14 -10.93 2.74
N TYR A 227 -10.69 -10.44 1.62
CA TYR A 227 -12.04 -9.89 1.50
C TYR A 227 -12.78 -10.54 0.31
N PRO A 228 -13.17 -11.81 0.40
CA PRO A 228 -13.70 -12.56 -0.75
C PRO A 228 -15.10 -12.12 -1.20
N ASP A 229 -15.85 -11.44 -0.33
CA ASP A 229 -17.25 -11.04 -0.55
C ASP A 229 -17.40 -9.54 -0.92
N GLU A 230 -16.31 -8.89 -1.28
CA GLU A 230 -16.29 -7.47 -1.65
C GLU A 230 -16.42 -7.23 -3.17
#